data_9d5d7cb95b9a67331010806a3fcbc502
#
_entry.id   9d5d7cb95b9a67331010806a3fcbc502
#
_cell.length_a   1.000
_cell.length_b   1.000
_cell.length_c   1.000
_cell.angle_alpha   90.00
_cell.angle_beta   90.00
_cell.angle_gamma   90.00
#
_symmetry.space_group_name_H-M   'P 1'
#
loop_
_entity.id
_entity.type
_entity.pdbx_description
1 polymer ?
#
loop_
_entity_poly.entity_id
_entity_poly.type
_entity_poly.pdbx_seq_one_letter_code
_entity_poly.pdbx_strand_id
1 'polypeptide(L)'
;MVDQEMSDREMSDRDLLEQFETVTLPIECFRHTEHVRVAFLYLSTFPILEALQRFCAALQRFAAAHGKSKLYHETITWAYIFLIQERMARAGRKQTWEEFAQNNVDLLTWKDGVLTRFYREGTLRSDLAKEIFLFPDRYVEDNR
;
A
#
# COMPACT_ATOMS: atom_id res chain seq x y z
N MET A 1 -26.53 -13.15 1.58
CA MET A 1 -25.98 -13.53 2.76
C MET A 1 -24.67 -14.17 2.60
N VAL A 2 -24.67 -15.48 2.46
CA VAL A 2 -23.44 -16.18 2.19
C VAL A 2 -22.81 -15.64 0.94
N ASP A 3 -23.60 -15.34 -0.05
CA ASP A 3 -23.10 -14.82 -1.31
C ASP A 3 -22.39 -13.50 -1.13
N GLN A 4 -22.91 -12.67 -0.25
CA GLN A 4 -22.30 -11.38 -0.05
C GLN A 4 -20.95 -11.49 0.63
N GLU A 5 -20.86 -12.35 1.64
CA GLU A 5 -19.60 -12.58 2.29
C GLU A 5 -18.57 -13.13 1.34
N MET A 6 -18.98 -14.09 0.54
CA MET A 6 -18.06 -14.66 -0.44
C MET A 6 -17.63 -13.61 -1.45
N SER A 7 -18.56 -12.76 -1.85
CA SER A 7 -18.25 -11.71 -2.79
C SER A 7 -17.17 -10.78 -2.24
N ASP A 8 -17.29 -10.40 -0.96
CA ASP A 8 -16.30 -9.51 -0.38
C ASP A 8 -14.94 -10.18 -0.28
N ARG A 9 -14.91 -11.44 0.11
CA ARG A 9 -13.65 -12.14 0.24
C ARG A 9 -13.03 -12.48 -1.07
N GLU A 10 -13.85 -12.59 -2.10
CA GLU A 10 -13.37 -13.07 -3.37
C GLU A 10 -13.41 -12.01 -4.46
N MET A 11 -13.41 -10.75 -4.05
CA MET A 11 -13.33 -9.70 -5.02
C MET A 11 -12.06 -9.91 -5.85
N SER A 12 -12.22 -9.95 -7.17
CA SER A 12 -11.10 -10.18 -8.05
C SER A 12 -10.17 -8.98 -8.06
N ASP A 13 -8.94 -9.21 -8.48
CA ASP A 13 -7.99 -8.12 -8.64
C ASP A 13 -8.56 -7.05 -9.55
N ARG A 14 -9.18 -7.46 -10.63
CA ARG A 14 -9.73 -6.53 -11.61
C ARG A 14 -10.84 -5.69 -11.01
N ASP A 15 -11.75 -6.33 -10.26
CA ASP A 15 -12.85 -5.60 -9.65
C ASP A 15 -12.36 -4.62 -8.61
N LEU A 16 -11.38 -5.03 -7.82
CA LEU A 16 -10.83 -4.14 -6.81
C LEU A 16 -10.19 -2.92 -7.45
N LEU A 17 -9.38 -3.13 -8.49
CA LEU A 17 -8.75 -2.02 -9.19
C LEU A 17 -9.78 -1.08 -9.80
N GLU A 18 -10.79 -1.65 -10.45
CA GLU A 18 -11.79 -0.84 -11.11
C GLU A 18 -12.56 0.00 -10.09
N GLN A 19 -12.99 -0.62 -9.00
CA GLN A 19 -13.76 0.12 -7.98
C GLN A 19 -12.90 1.17 -7.28
N PHE A 20 -11.64 0.87 -7.09
CA PHE A 20 -10.73 1.84 -6.51
C PHE A 20 -10.55 3.04 -7.45
N GLU A 21 -10.30 2.78 -8.71
CA GLU A 21 -10.03 3.85 -9.69
C GLU A 21 -11.26 4.68 -10.00
N THR A 22 -12.42 4.06 -10.00
CA THR A 22 -13.67 4.80 -10.26
C THR A 22 -14.26 5.40 -8.98
N VAL A 23 -13.58 5.18 -7.85
CA VAL A 23 -14.00 5.69 -6.54
C VAL A 23 -15.36 5.17 -6.13
N THR A 24 -15.70 3.97 -6.56
CA THR A 24 -16.96 3.33 -6.17
C THR A 24 -16.78 2.34 -5.04
N LEU A 25 -15.53 2.01 -4.70
CA LEU A 25 -15.26 1.14 -3.56
C LEU A 25 -15.60 1.87 -2.27
N PRO A 26 -16.40 1.28 -1.37
CA PRO A 26 -16.67 1.93 -0.09
C PRO A 26 -15.39 2.10 0.72
N ILE A 27 -15.30 3.21 1.45
CA ILE A 27 -14.08 3.48 2.21
C ILE A 27 -13.83 2.38 3.23
N GLU A 28 -14.88 1.77 3.78
CA GLU A 28 -14.74 0.71 4.77
C GLU A 28 -14.09 -0.54 4.18
N CYS A 29 -14.15 -0.67 2.89
CA CYS A 29 -13.56 -1.83 2.21
C CYS A 29 -12.12 -1.60 1.78
N PHE A 30 -11.61 -0.39 1.97
CA PHE A 30 -10.25 -0.07 1.56
C PHE A 30 -9.35 0.03 2.79
N ARG A 31 -9.08 -1.14 3.37
CA ARG A 31 -8.26 -1.25 4.55
C ARG A 31 -6.79 -1.37 4.15
N HIS A 32 -5.92 -1.50 5.13
CA HIS A 32 -4.48 -1.57 4.85
C HIS A 32 -4.14 -2.70 3.89
N THR A 33 -4.77 -3.86 4.06
CA THR A 33 -4.51 -4.98 3.16
C THR A 33 -4.86 -4.62 1.72
N GLU A 34 -5.97 -3.92 1.51
CA GLU A 34 -6.34 -3.50 0.16
C GLU A 34 -5.39 -2.46 -0.40
N HIS A 35 -4.85 -1.57 0.44
CA HIS A 35 -3.80 -0.65 0.00
C HIS A 35 -2.62 -1.42 -0.56
N VAL A 36 -2.15 -2.40 0.19
CA VAL A 36 -0.99 -3.19 -0.24
C VAL A 36 -1.31 -3.97 -1.51
N ARG A 37 -2.52 -4.54 -1.55
CA ARG A 37 -2.91 -5.32 -2.72
C ARG A 37 -2.98 -4.46 -3.98
N VAL A 38 -3.58 -3.29 -3.89
CA VAL A 38 -3.67 -2.40 -5.05
C VAL A 38 -2.27 -1.96 -5.48
N ALA A 39 -1.40 -1.62 -4.53
CA ALA A 39 -0.03 -1.26 -4.87
C ALA A 39 0.68 -2.41 -5.58
N PHE A 40 0.52 -3.63 -5.07
CA PHE A 40 1.09 -4.81 -5.71
C PHE A 40 0.59 -4.94 -7.15
N LEU A 41 -0.70 -4.71 -7.36
CA LEU A 41 -1.27 -4.85 -8.69
C LEU A 41 -0.75 -3.80 -9.66
N TYR A 42 -0.59 -2.57 -9.18
CA TYR A 42 0.02 -1.53 -10.03
C TYR A 42 1.46 -1.90 -10.37
N LEU A 43 2.21 -2.40 -9.40
CA LEU A 43 3.60 -2.79 -9.64
C LEU A 43 3.72 -4.01 -10.52
N SER A 44 2.69 -4.85 -10.55
CA SER A 44 2.65 -6.00 -11.46
C SER A 44 2.39 -5.58 -12.89
N THR A 45 1.84 -4.39 -13.09
CA THR A 45 1.41 -3.93 -14.41
C THR A 45 2.35 -2.88 -14.99
N PHE A 46 2.89 -1.99 -14.15
CA PHE A 46 3.65 -0.84 -14.61
C PHE A 46 5.06 -0.81 -14.02
N PRO A 47 6.02 -0.21 -14.73
CA PRO A 47 7.35 0.03 -14.15
C PRO A 47 7.21 0.94 -12.91
N ILE A 48 8.27 0.94 -12.09
CA ILE A 48 8.20 1.59 -10.79
C ILE A 48 7.75 3.05 -10.84
N LEU A 49 8.31 3.85 -11.71
CA LEU A 49 7.96 5.27 -11.72
C LEU A 49 6.53 5.49 -12.15
N GLU A 50 6.08 4.73 -13.14
CA GLU A 50 4.70 4.85 -13.59
C GLU A 50 3.74 4.32 -12.53
N ALA A 51 4.08 3.19 -11.91
CA ALA A 51 3.24 2.63 -10.86
C ALA A 51 3.11 3.61 -9.70
N LEU A 52 4.23 4.21 -9.29
CA LEU A 52 4.22 5.18 -8.20
C LEU A 52 3.32 6.36 -8.52
N GLN A 53 3.49 6.93 -9.72
CA GLN A 53 2.72 8.09 -10.12
C GLN A 53 1.23 7.78 -10.18
N ARG A 54 0.88 6.67 -10.82
CA ARG A 54 -0.52 6.30 -10.98
C ARG A 54 -1.18 5.97 -9.66
N PHE A 55 -0.48 5.22 -8.82
CA PHE A 55 -1.05 4.83 -7.53
C PHE A 55 -1.25 6.04 -6.64
N CYS A 56 -0.26 6.93 -6.56
CA CYS A 56 -0.38 8.11 -5.71
C CYS A 56 -1.53 9.01 -6.17
N ALA A 57 -1.65 9.20 -7.48
CA ALA A 57 -2.74 10.03 -8.00
C ALA A 57 -4.10 9.40 -7.71
N ALA A 58 -4.21 8.09 -7.91
CA ALA A 58 -5.49 7.41 -7.68
C ALA A 58 -5.83 7.41 -6.19
N LEU A 59 -4.83 7.20 -5.34
CA LEU A 59 -5.07 7.19 -3.90
C LEU A 59 -5.52 8.55 -3.39
N GLN A 60 -4.89 9.63 -3.89
CA GLN A 60 -5.30 10.97 -3.51
C GLN A 60 -6.73 11.27 -3.97
N ARG A 61 -7.07 10.84 -5.17
CA ARG A 61 -8.41 11.03 -5.69
C ARG A 61 -9.43 10.24 -4.86
N PHE A 62 -9.08 9.01 -4.52
CA PHE A 62 -9.95 8.18 -3.70
C PHE A 62 -10.16 8.80 -2.32
N ALA A 63 -9.08 9.27 -1.70
CA ALA A 63 -9.17 9.89 -0.39
C ALA A 63 -10.02 11.17 -0.43
N ALA A 64 -9.81 11.98 -1.47
CA ALA A 64 -10.57 13.23 -1.60
C ALA A 64 -12.05 12.96 -1.76
N ALA A 65 -12.41 11.95 -2.56
CA ALA A 65 -13.80 11.62 -2.80
C ALA A 65 -14.50 11.17 -1.54
N HIS A 66 -13.76 10.62 -0.58
CA HIS A 66 -14.33 10.18 0.69
C HIS A 66 -14.12 11.18 1.82
N GLY A 67 -13.69 12.40 1.49
CA GLY A 67 -13.48 13.43 2.50
C GLY A 67 -12.30 13.16 3.40
N LYS A 68 -11.32 12.40 2.92
CA LYS A 68 -10.17 11.97 3.70
C LYS A 68 -8.86 12.48 3.14
N SER A 69 -8.87 13.60 2.41
CA SER A 69 -7.67 14.15 1.79
C SER A 69 -6.53 14.31 2.78
N LYS A 70 -6.84 14.67 4.01
CA LYS A 70 -5.80 14.92 5.01
C LYS A 70 -5.12 13.67 5.50
N LEU A 71 -5.66 12.50 5.17
CA LEU A 71 -5.04 11.24 5.58
C LEU A 71 -3.96 10.79 4.63
N TYR A 72 -3.90 11.35 3.42
CA TYR A 72 -2.86 10.96 2.48
C TYR A 72 -1.49 11.30 3.04
N HIS A 73 -0.56 10.38 2.91
CA HIS A 73 0.76 10.51 3.55
C HIS A 73 1.81 10.10 2.52
N GLU A 74 2.57 11.07 2.05
CA GLU A 74 3.51 10.84 0.96
C GLU A 74 4.59 9.83 1.35
N THR A 75 5.22 10.02 2.50
CA THR A 75 6.30 9.12 2.91
C THR A 75 5.82 7.69 3.09
N ILE A 76 4.70 7.49 3.78
CA ILE A 76 4.20 6.13 4.01
C ILE A 76 3.83 5.47 2.69
N THR A 77 3.18 6.22 1.80
CA THR A 77 2.76 5.67 0.52
C THR A 77 3.95 5.22 -0.30
N TRP A 78 4.95 6.09 -0.45
CA TRP A 78 6.12 5.75 -1.25
C TRP A 78 6.91 4.60 -0.62
N ALA A 79 7.06 4.64 0.70
CA ALA A 79 7.85 3.61 1.38
C ALA A 79 7.24 2.23 1.16
N TYR A 80 5.91 2.12 1.25
CA TYR A 80 5.28 0.83 0.98
C TYR A 80 5.44 0.40 -0.47
N ILE A 81 5.32 1.34 -1.41
CA ILE A 81 5.52 1.00 -2.82
C ILE A 81 6.92 0.43 -3.03
N PHE A 82 7.93 1.09 -2.46
CA PHE A 82 9.31 0.63 -2.63
C PHE A 82 9.55 -0.71 -1.95
N LEU A 83 8.98 -0.91 -0.76
CA LEU A 83 9.12 -2.20 -0.08
C LEU A 83 8.47 -3.32 -0.87
N ILE A 84 7.27 -3.07 -1.36
CA ILE A 84 6.56 -4.09 -2.15
C ILE A 84 7.37 -4.42 -3.39
N GLN A 85 7.87 -3.39 -4.08
CA GLN A 85 8.67 -3.62 -5.27
C GLN A 85 9.89 -4.47 -4.97
N GLU A 86 10.60 -4.16 -3.90
CA GLU A 86 11.80 -4.92 -3.56
C GLU A 86 11.46 -6.37 -3.28
N ARG A 87 10.37 -6.62 -2.53
CA ARG A 87 9.96 -7.98 -2.22
C ARG A 87 9.57 -8.74 -3.47
N MET A 88 8.88 -8.07 -4.40
CA MET A 88 8.52 -8.70 -5.67
C MET A 88 9.75 -9.06 -6.48
N ALA A 89 10.72 -8.14 -6.53
CA ALA A 89 11.94 -8.38 -7.30
C ALA A 89 12.76 -9.51 -6.70
N ARG A 90 12.85 -9.57 -5.38
CA ARG A 90 13.64 -10.59 -4.72
C ARG A 90 13.03 -11.98 -4.87
N ALA A 91 11.72 -12.05 -5.09
CA ALA A 91 11.09 -13.36 -5.33
C ALA A 91 11.55 -13.99 -6.63
N GLY A 92 12.01 -13.19 -7.60
CA GLY A 92 12.61 -13.70 -8.81
C GLY A 92 11.64 -14.29 -9.82
N ARG A 93 10.34 -14.17 -9.59
CA ARG A 93 9.33 -14.67 -10.50
C ARG A 93 8.03 -13.92 -10.26
N LYS A 94 7.15 -14.03 -11.24
CA LYS A 94 5.82 -13.45 -11.07
C LYS A 94 5.05 -14.22 -10.01
N GLN A 95 4.31 -13.48 -9.20
CA GLN A 95 3.50 -14.07 -8.15
C GLN A 95 2.07 -13.58 -8.29
N THR A 96 1.13 -14.42 -7.85
CA THR A 96 -0.22 -13.95 -7.64
C THR A 96 -0.26 -13.13 -6.37
N TRP A 97 -1.33 -12.35 -6.19
CA TRP A 97 -1.49 -11.62 -4.95
C TRP A 97 -1.49 -12.57 -3.75
N GLU A 98 -2.17 -13.72 -3.89
CA GLU A 98 -2.26 -14.66 -2.79
C GLU A 98 -0.88 -15.19 -2.38
N GLU A 99 -0.05 -15.49 -3.37
CA GLU A 99 1.31 -15.93 -3.07
C GLU A 99 2.12 -14.84 -2.39
N PHE A 100 2.02 -13.63 -2.92
CA PHE A 100 2.74 -12.51 -2.34
C PHE A 100 2.30 -12.26 -0.90
N ALA A 101 1.00 -12.28 -0.65
CA ALA A 101 0.47 -12.02 0.67
C ALA A 101 0.96 -13.06 1.68
N GLN A 102 0.98 -14.32 1.28
CA GLN A 102 1.43 -15.38 2.17
C GLN A 102 2.89 -15.22 2.56
N ASN A 103 3.70 -14.72 1.66
CA ASN A 103 5.13 -14.61 1.89
C ASN A 103 5.55 -13.28 2.49
N ASN A 104 4.61 -12.34 2.65
CA ASN A 104 4.93 -10.99 3.11
C ASN A 104 3.91 -10.50 4.13
N VAL A 105 3.63 -11.34 5.11
CA VAL A 105 2.61 -11.04 6.11
C VAL A 105 2.91 -9.76 6.87
N ASP A 106 4.19 -9.46 7.06
CA ASP A 106 4.57 -8.25 7.79
C ASP A 106 4.14 -6.97 7.06
N LEU A 107 4.01 -7.01 5.74
CA LEU A 107 3.54 -5.85 4.99
C LEU A 107 2.05 -5.62 5.18
N LEU A 108 1.31 -6.63 5.62
CA LEU A 108 -0.14 -6.56 5.77
C LEU A 108 -0.56 -6.13 7.16
N THR A 109 0.38 -5.96 8.07
CA THR A 109 0.09 -5.56 9.43
C THR A 109 0.28 -4.06 9.57
N TRP A 110 -0.80 -3.35 9.93
CA TRP A 110 -0.70 -1.89 10.07
C TRP A 110 -0.17 -1.48 11.44
N LYS A 111 -0.75 -2.03 12.49
CA LYS A 111 -0.33 -1.65 13.83
C LYS A 111 1.07 -2.20 14.09
N ASP A 112 1.98 -1.33 14.51
CA ASP A 112 3.37 -1.69 14.68
C ASP A 112 3.92 -2.29 13.40
N GLY A 113 3.57 -1.66 12.27
CA GLY A 113 3.87 -2.19 10.96
C GLY A 113 5.34 -2.09 10.60
N VAL A 114 5.63 -2.57 9.40
CA VAL A 114 7.00 -2.72 8.93
C VAL A 114 7.77 -1.40 8.92
N LEU A 115 7.10 -0.28 8.71
CA LEU A 115 7.79 1.00 8.64
C LEU A 115 8.39 1.44 9.98
N THR A 116 7.95 0.86 11.09
CA THR A 116 8.56 1.18 12.38
C THR A 116 10.00 0.73 12.46
N ARG A 117 10.43 -0.15 11.57
CA ARG A 117 11.83 -0.55 11.50
C ARG A 117 12.69 0.49 10.81
N PHE A 118 12.09 1.34 10.02
CA PHE A 118 12.83 2.27 9.16
C PHE A 118 12.70 3.71 9.59
N TYR A 119 11.61 4.06 10.25
CA TYR A 119 11.32 5.45 10.60
C TYR A 119 11.04 5.58 12.08
N ARG A 120 11.52 6.67 12.66
CA ARG A 120 11.11 7.03 14.00
C ARG A 120 9.66 7.47 13.98
N GLU A 121 8.98 7.23 15.10
CA GLU A 121 7.55 7.52 15.16
C GLU A 121 7.29 9.00 14.94
N GLY A 122 8.10 9.86 15.54
CA GLY A 122 7.92 11.29 15.36
C GLY A 122 8.08 11.73 13.93
N THR A 123 8.96 11.06 13.17
CA THR A 123 9.16 11.38 11.78
C THR A 123 7.90 11.07 10.96
N LEU A 124 7.34 9.88 11.16
CA LEU A 124 6.14 9.49 10.41
C LEU A 124 4.94 10.36 10.77
N ARG A 125 4.91 10.92 11.95
CA ARG A 125 3.79 11.77 12.37
C ARG A 125 3.95 13.22 11.94
N SER A 126 5.10 13.59 11.41
CA SER A 126 5.38 14.99 11.09
C SER A 126 4.59 15.42 9.85
N ASP A 127 4.28 16.72 9.81
CA ASP A 127 3.66 17.28 8.62
C ASP A 127 4.57 17.16 7.41
N LEU A 128 5.86 17.30 7.64
CA LEU A 128 6.82 17.22 6.54
C LEU A 128 6.75 15.86 5.87
N ALA A 129 6.68 14.79 6.65
CA ALA A 129 6.61 13.43 6.08
C ALA A 129 5.33 13.22 5.29
N LYS A 130 4.25 13.91 5.69
CA LYS A 130 3.01 13.80 4.94
C LYS A 130 3.10 14.52 3.60
N GLU A 131 3.90 15.56 3.52
CA GLU A 131 3.95 16.41 2.32
C GLU A 131 5.01 15.96 1.33
N ILE A 132 6.13 15.44 1.82
CA ILE A 132 7.19 14.98 0.94
C ILE A 132 7.70 13.62 1.41
N PHE A 133 8.43 12.94 0.55
CA PHE A 133 9.05 11.68 0.93
C PHE A 133 10.32 11.98 1.74
N LEU A 134 10.41 11.41 2.94
CA LEU A 134 11.60 11.49 3.77
C LEU A 134 12.30 10.15 3.77
N PHE A 135 13.63 10.19 3.72
CA PHE A 135 14.40 8.96 3.83
C PHE A 135 14.22 8.34 5.23
N PRO A 136 14.37 7.02 5.31
CA PRO A 136 14.36 6.37 6.62
C PRO A 136 15.39 6.98 7.54
N ASP A 137 15.01 7.16 8.79
CA ASP A 137 15.90 7.82 9.76
C ASP A 137 16.11 6.99 11.02
N ARG A 138 15.70 5.74 11.01
CA ARG A 138 15.91 4.87 12.14
C ARG A 138 16.95 3.84 11.80
N TYR A 139 18.09 3.92 12.46
CA TYR A 139 19.10 2.92 12.27
C TYR A 139 18.83 1.76 13.19
N VAL A 140 18.70 0.59 12.60
CA VAL A 140 18.79 -0.59 13.39
C VAL A 140 20.25 -0.76 13.65
N GLU A 141 20.64 -0.59 14.89
CA GLU A 141 22.00 -0.87 15.24
C GLU A 141 22.28 -2.25 14.82
N ASP A 142 23.05 -2.32 13.84
CA ASP A 142 23.34 -3.62 13.36
C ASP A 142 24.20 -4.29 14.37
N ASN A 143 23.84 -5.46 14.70
CA ASN A 143 24.60 -6.20 15.67
C ASN A 143 25.81 -6.85 15.07
N ARG A 144 26.43 -6.22 14.15
CA ARG A 144 27.62 -6.78 13.54
C ARG A 144 28.69 -7.11 14.52
#